data_0aa2fe5e1bb0bfa4e4f5c857b506ad05
#
_entry.id   0aa2fe5e1bb0bfa4e4f5c857b506ad05
#
_cell.length_a   1.000
_cell.length_b   1.000
_cell.length_c   1.000
_cell.angle_alpha   90.00
_cell.angle_beta   90.00
_cell.angle_gamma   90.00
#
_symmetry.space_group_name_H-M   'P 1'
#
loop_
_entity.id
_entity.type
_entity.pdbx_description
1 polymer ?
#
loop_
_entity_poly.entity_id
_entity_poly.type
_entity_poly.pdbx_seq_one_letter_code
_entity_poly.pdbx_strand_id
1 'polypeptide(L)'
;MSTTAMVGLDGEPPALVELTGEIVGDAAEALARLEAGMEGATRMVISCARLIRVDFSAAGSILNWVAIQETKGCKVQFRDVNRIVAAFFNVIGINEHARVVPRNA
;
A
#
# COMPACT_ATOMS: atom_id res chain seq x y z
N MET A 1 29.78 5.30 -9.74
CA MET A 1 29.16 4.11 -10.02
C MET A 1 27.97 4.22 -10.86
N SER A 2 28.07 3.62 -11.94
CA SER A 2 27.02 3.70 -12.91
C SER A 2 25.74 3.01 -12.43
N THR A 3 25.89 1.98 -11.64
CA THR A 3 24.73 1.27 -11.15
C THR A 3 23.83 2.17 -10.32
N THR A 4 24.46 2.97 -9.48
CA THR A 4 23.70 3.89 -8.66
C THR A 4 22.96 4.89 -9.52
N ALA A 5 23.62 5.39 -10.54
CA ALA A 5 22.97 6.35 -11.41
C ALA A 5 21.77 5.76 -12.11
N MET A 6 21.91 4.53 -12.58
CA MET A 6 20.78 3.88 -13.24
C MET A 6 19.61 3.65 -12.33
N VAL A 7 19.90 3.25 -11.11
CA VAL A 7 18.84 3.05 -10.13
C VAL A 7 18.14 4.36 -9.87
N GLY A 8 18.90 5.45 -9.80
CA GLY A 8 18.30 6.73 -9.48
C GLY A 8 17.40 7.28 -10.55
N LEU A 9 17.53 6.84 -11.78
CA LEU A 9 16.72 7.39 -12.85
C LEU A 9 15.27 6.96 -12.76
N ASP A 10 15.03 5.68 -12.65
CA ASP A 10 13.67 5.20 -12.54
C ASP A 10 13.64 3.85 -11.88
N GLY A 11 14.80 3.35 -11.53
CA GLY A 11 14.93 2.03 -10.98
C GLY A 11 15.14 2.00 -9.49
N GLU A 12 14.86 3.09 -8.82
CA GLU A 12 14.98 3.09 -7.38
C GLU A 12 14.09 1.98 -6.82
N PRO A 13 14.63 1.08 -5.99
CA PRO A 13 13.81 -0.02 -5.50
C PRO A 13 12.68 0.52 -4.63
N PRO A 14 11.52 -0.09 -4.71
CA PRO A 14 10.41 0.35 -3.87
C PRO A 14 10.64 -0.04 -2.42
N ALA A 15 10.02 0.71 -1.52
CA ALA A 15 9.94 0.28 -0.13
C ALA A 15 9.02 -0.93 -0.07
N LEU A 16 9.42 -1.95 0.70
CA LEU A 16 8.64 -3.18 0.83
C LEU A 16 8.14 -3.29 2.26
N VAL A 17 6.84 -3.33 2.43
CA VAL A 17 6.24 -3.43 3.75
C VAL A 17 5.08 -4.41 3.70
N GLU A 18 4.53 -4.74 4.86
CA GLU A 18 3.43 -5.71 4.97
C GLU A 18 2.27 -5.18 5.76
N LEU A 19 1.06 -5.60 5.34
CA LEU A 19 -0.13 -5.48 6.17
C LEU A 19 -0.56 -6.89 6.51
N THR A 20 -0.84 -7.16 7.78
CA THR A 20 -1.16 -8.52 8.23
C THR A 20 -2.37 -8.51 9.15
N GLY A 21 -3.05 -9.65 9.22
CA GLY A 21 -4.11 -9.88 10.18
C GLY A 21 -5.39 -9.12 9.87
N GLU A 22 -6.04 -8.66 10.91
CA GLU A 22 -7.28 -7.90 10.80
C GLU A 22 -6.99 -6.46 11.15
N ILE A 23 -7.36 -5.55 10.27
CA ILE A 23 -7.14 -4.13 10.49
C ILE A 23 -8.49 -3.48 10.68
N VAL A 24 -8.68 -2.85 11.85
CA VAL A 24 -9.97 -2.30 12.23
C VAL A 24 -9.80 -0.89 12.77
N GLY A 25 -10.90 -0.19 12.87
CA GLY A 25 -10.92 1.16 13.44
C GLY A 25 -10.21 2.15 12.53
N ASP A 26 -9.40 3.01 13.12
CA ASP A 26 -8.70 4.03 12.34
C ASP A 26 -7.42 3.52 11.69
N ALA A 27 -7.07 2.25 11.92
CA ALA A 27 -5.89 1.64 11.35
C ALA A 27 -4.59 2.36 11.71
N ALA A 28 -4.57 3.07 12.83
CA ALA A 28 -3.44 3.92 13.17
C ALA A 28 -2.13 3.15 13.25
N GLU A 29 -2.16 1.98 13.89
CA GLU A 29 -0.95 1.18 14.05
C GLU A 29 -0.42 0.68 12.73
N ALA A 30 -1.32 0.19 11.88
CA ALA A 30 -0.93 -0.32 10.59
C ALA A 30 -0.35 0.80 9.72
N LEU A 31 -1.00 1.95 9.71
CA LEU A 31 -0.53 3.06 8.91
C LEU A 31 0.80 3.60 9.42
N ALA A 32 1.00 3.61 10.73
CA ALA A 32 2.28 4.04 11.29
C ALA A 32 3.41 3.12 10.84
N ARG A 33 3.13 1.82 10.75
CA ARG A 33 4.13 0.88 10.27
C ARG A 33 4.46 1.12 8.79
N LEU A 34 3.44 1.41 7.99
CA LEU A 34 3.68 1.73 6.59
C LEU A 34 4.53 2.98 6.44
N GLU A 35 4.20 4.00 7.23
CA GLU A 35 4.96 5.25 7.20
C GLU A 35 6.42 5.02 7.57
N ALA A 36 6.65 4.24 8.62
CA ALA A 36 8.01 3.96 9.05
C ALA A 36 8.81 3.22 7.99
N GLY A 37 8.15 2.36 7.23
CA GLY A 37 8.83 1.56 6.23
C GLY A 37 9.09 2.28 4.92
N MET A 38 8.44 3.42 4.69
CA MET A 38 8.54 4.05 3.38
C MET A 38 9.57 5.17 3.30
N GLU A 39 9.98 5.70 4.39
CA GLU A 39 10.94 6.80 4.51
C GLU A 39 11.60 7.27 3.24
N GLY A 40 11.10 8.35 2.67
CA GLY A 40 11.72 8.95 1.48
C GLY A 40 11.52 8.19 0.19
N ALA A 41 10.79 7.08 0.21
CA ALA A 41 10.58 6.29 -0.98
C ALA A 41 9.59 6.97 -1.92
N THR A 42 9.83 6.83 -3.22
CA THR A 42 8.90 7.34 -4.23
C THR A 42 8.00 6.23 -4.73
N ARG A 43 8.26 4.99 -4.35
CA ARG A 43 7.41 3.86 -4.69
C ARG A 43 7.36 2.92 -3.48
N MET A 44 6.22 2.29 -3.30
CA MET A 44 6.00 1.44 -2.16
C MET A 44 5.18 0.24 -2.56
N VAL A 45 5.63 -0.94 -2.19
CA VAL A 45 4.89 -2.18 -2.43
C VAL A 45 4.48 -2.74 -1.07
N ILE A 46 3.19 -2.91 -0.89
CA ILE A 46 2.62 -3.41 0.36
C ILE A 46 2.13 -4.82 0.13
N SER A 47 2.77 -5.79 0.76
CA SER A 47 2.34 -7.16 0.67
C SER A 47 1.14 -7.38 1.56
N CYS A 48 0.06 -7.89 0.99
CA CYS A 48 -1.15 -8.22 1.73
C CYS A 48 -1.36 -9.73 1.80
N ALA A 49 -0.28 -10.50 1.60
CA ALA A 49 -0.38 -11.96 1.58
C ALA A 49 -0.94 -12.50 2.88
N ARG A 50 -0.71 -11.82 3.99
CA ARG A 50 -1.20 -12.26 5.29
C ARG A 50 -2.27 -11.35 5.86
N LEU A 51 -2.81 -10.47 5.04
CA LEU A 51 -3.94 -9.63 5.44
C LEU A 51 -5.21 -10.45 5.32
N ILE A 52 -5.98 -10.52 6.41
CA ILE A 52 -7.17 -11.33 6.45
C ILE A 52 -8.41 -10.50 6.19
N ARG A 53 -8.50 -9.34 6.83
CA ARG A 53 -9.71 -8.58 6.80
C ARG A 53 -9.45 -7.11 7.14
N VAL A 54 -10.25 -6.23 6.54
CA VAL A 54 -10.19 -4.79 6.82
C VAL A 54 -11.62 -4.35 7.00
N ASP A 55 -11.93 -3.65 8.10
CA ASP A 55 -13.29 -3.18 8.26
C ASP A 55 -13.48 -1.85 7.51
N PHE A 56 -14.71 -1.37 7.49
CA PHE A 56 -15.06 -0.19 6.70
C PHE A 56 -14.28 1.04 7.16
N SER A 57 -14.16 1.22 8.47
CA SER A 57 -13.47 2.36 9.02
C SER A 57 -11.97 2.34 8.65
N ALA A 58 -11.35 1.17 8.78
CA ALA A 58 -9.94 1.02 8.45
C ALA A 58 -9.71 1.24 6.96
N ALA A 59 -10.62 0.75 6.12
CA ALA A 59 -10.50 0.95 4.68
C ALA A 59 -10.56 2.42 4.32
N GLY A 60 -11.42 3.18 5.01
CA GLY A 60 -11.49 4.62 4.80
C GLY A 60 -10.19 5.32 5.19
N SER A 61 -9.58 4.88 6.29
CA SER A 61 -8.30 5.45 6.71
C SER A 61 -7.19 5.11 5.71
N ILE A 62 -7.20 3.89 5.19
CA ILE A 62 -6.23 3.50 4.18
C ILE A 62 -6.42 4.32 2.91
N LEU A 63 -7.67 4.53 2.51
CA LEU A 63 -7.96 5.34 1.34
C LEU A 63 -7.38 6.74 1.49
N ASN A 64 -7.63 7.36 2.64
CA ASN A 64 -7.13 8.68 2.91
C ASN A 64 -5.61 8.71 2.88
N TRP A 65 -4.98 7.69 3.45
CA TRP A 65 -3.54 7.60 3.50
C TRP A 65 -2.93 7.47 2.10
N VAL A 66 -3.49 6.60 1.24
CA VAL A 66 -2.92 6.45 -0.10
C VAL A 66 -3.11 7.70 -0.93
N ALA A 67 -4.23 8.41 -0.75
CA ALA A 67 -4.45 9.66 -1.46
C ALA A 67 -3.39 10.69 -1.08
N ILE A 68 -3.04 10.75 0.19
CA ILE A 68 -1.99 11.64 0.64
C ILE A 68 -0.64 11.26 0.05
N GLN A 69 -0.34 9.96 0.01
CA GLN A 69 0.92 9.52 -0.57
C GLN A 69 1.00 9.84 -2.06
N GLU A 70 -0.10 9.70 -2.76
CA GLU A 70 -0.15 10.05 -4.17
C GLU A 70 0.16 11.52 -4.36
N THR A 71 -0.41 12.36 -3.52
CA THR A 71 -0.17 13.80 -3.57
C THR A 71 1.31 14.13 -3.33
N LYS A 72 1.96 13.35 -2.51
CA LYS A 72 3.39 13.54 -2.23
C LYS A 72 4.29 12.92 -3.29
N GLY A 73 3.72 12.28 -4.29
CA GLY A 73 4.50 11.69 -5.35
C GLY A 73 4.94 10.26 -5.10
N CYS A 74 4.40 9.61 -4.07
CA CYS A 74 4.75 8.22 -3.79
C CYS A 74 3.70 7.31 -4.40
N LYS A 75 4.14 6.38 -5.23
CA LYS A 75 3.25 5.42 -5.88
C LYS A 75 3.13 4.17 -5.02
N VAL A 76 1.91 3.81 -4.68
CA VAL A 76 1.65 2.70 -3.78
C VAL A 76 1.02 1.55 -4.54
N GLN A 77 1.47 0.33 -4.25
CA GLN A 77 0.89 -0.87 -4.81
C GLN A 77 0.62 -1.85 -3.69
N PHE A 78 -0.62 -2.36 -3.65
CA PHE A 78 -0.99 -3.43 -2.73
C PHE A 78 -0.94 -4.74 -3.51
N ARG A 79 -0.22 -5.73 -3.00
CA ARG A 79 -0.03 -7.02 -3.67
C ARG A 79 -0.61 -8.17 -2.89
N ASP A 80 -0.99 -9.20 -3.61
CA ASP A 80 -1.49 -10.45 -3.04
C ASP A 80 -2.70 -10.22 -2.15
N VAL A 81 -3.57 -9.32 -2.57
CA VAL A 81 -4.74 -8.96 -1.80
C VAL A 81 -5.80 -10.04 -2.01
N ASN A 82 -6.35 -10.60 -0.91
CA ASN A 82 -7.39 -11.61 -1.09
C ASN A 82 -8.59 -10.98 -1.78
N ARG A 83 -9.41 -11.80 -2.42
CA ARG A 83 -10.46 -11.31 -3.29
C ARG A 83 -11.48 -10.43 -2.61
N ILE A 84 -11.81 -10.76 -1.38
CA ILE A 84 -12.81 -9.99 -0.64
C ILE A 84 -12.27 -8.61 -0.33
N VAL A 85 -11.04 -8.54 0.15
CA VAL A 85 -10.43 -7.25 0.45
C VAL A 85 -10.21 -6.45 -0.83
N ALA A 86 -9.81 -7.11 -1.90
CA ALA A 86 -9.60 -6.42 -3.18
C ALA A 86 -10.90 -5.81 -3.69
N ALA A 87 -12.00 -6.55 -3.60
CA ALA A 87 -13.29 -6.04 -4.02
C ALA A 87 -13.71 -4.87 -3.16
N PHE A 88 -13.45 -4.95 -1.87
CA PHE A 88 -13.77 -3.89 -0.93
C PHE A 88 -12.97 -2.62 -1.24
N PHE A 89 -11.67 -2.77 -1.48
CA PHE A 89 -10.82 -1.65 -1.84
C PHE A 89 -11.31 -0.99 -3.13
N ASN A 90 -11.75 -1.79 -4.08
CA ASN A 90 -12.26 -1.27 -5.33
C ASN A 90 -13.54 -0.45 -5.12
N VAL A 91 -14.44 -0.98 -4.31
CA VAL A 91 -15.72 -0.33 -4.06
C VAL A 91 -15.53 1.04 -3.40
N ILE A 92 -14.59 1.17 -2.48
CA ILE A 92 -14.39 2.43 -1.79
C ILE A 92 -13.43 3.36 -2.51
N GLY A 93 -12.82 2.92 -3.61
CA GLY A 93 -12.04 3.82 -4.44
C GLY A 93 -10.53 3.83 -4.18
N ILE A 94 -10.01 2.88 -3.41
CA ILE A 94 -8.57 2.85 -3.15
C ILE A 94 -7.79 2.70 -4.45
N ASN A 95 -8.32 1.92 -5.41
CA ASN A 95 -7.59 1.73 -6.65
C ASN A 95 -7.61 2.92 -7.59
N GLU A 96 -8.25 4.00 -7.20
CA GLU A 96 -8.09 5.26 -7.93
C GLU A 96 -6.79 5.97 -7.54
N HIS A 97 -6.18 5.59 -6.43
CA HIS A 97 -4.97 6.23 -5.91
C HIS A 97 -3.80 5.28 -5.77
N ALA A 98 -4.05 3.99 -5.83
CA ALA A 98 -3.01 2.99 -5.67
C ALA A 98 -3.35 1.81 -6.56
N ARG A 99 -2.35 1.02 -6.88
CA ARG A 99 -2.58 -0.19 -7.67
C ARG A 99 -2.91 -1.32 -6.71
N VAL A 100 -4.00 -2.02 -6.97
CA VAL A 100 -4.42 -3.15 -6.14
C VAL A 100 -4.33 -4.41 -6.99
N VAL A 101 -3.47 -5.33 -6.59
CA VAL A 101 -3.23 -6.57 -7.32
C VAL A 101 -3.77 -7.73 -6.48
N PRO A 102 -4.86 -8.35 -6.93
CA PRO A 102 -5.43 -9.46 -6.17
C PRO A 102 -4.52 -10.68 -6.19
N ARG A 103 -4.68 -11.50 -5.17
CA ARG A 103 -3.97 -12.77 -5.12
C ARG A 103 -4.47 -13.68 -6.22
N ASN A 104 -3.53 -14.37 -6.86
CA ASN A 104 -3.88 -15.41 -7.82
C ASN A 104 -4.30 -16.63 -7.03
N ALA A 105 -5.49 -17.10 -7.26
CA ALA A 105 -6.01 -18.21 -6.47
C ALA A 105 -5.35 -19.52 -6.83
#